data_427d79e9e6863c0cde783016dcb38d22
#
_entry.id   427d79e9e6863c0cde783016dcb38d22
#
_cell.length_a   1.000
_cell.length_b   1.000
_cell.length_c   1.000
_cell.angle_alpha   90.00
_cell.angle_beta   90.00
_cell.angle_gamma   90.00
#
_symmetry.space_group_name_H-M   'P 1'
#
loop_
_entity.id
_entity.type
_entity.pdbx_description
1 polymer ?
#
loop_
_entity_poly.entity_id
_entity_poly.type
_entity_poly.pdbx_seq_one_letter_code
_entity_poly.pdbx_strand_id
1 'polypeptide(L)' 'MEEIIYYSALFDYYQNLLTDVQRKYFEDYYFNNLSLQEIADSYDVSRNAISKTLKEIKEKLD' A
#
# COMPACT_ATOMS: atom_id res chain seq x y z
N MET A 1 0.30 14.59 3.76
CA MET A 1 1.63 14.97 3.23
C MET A 1 2.77 14.32 4.00
N GLU A 2 2.82 14.54 5.32
CA GLU A 2 3.89 13.95 6.13
C GLU A 2 3.83 12.42 6.13
N GLU A 3 2.63 11.86 6.17
CA GLU A 3 2.46 10.41 6.14
C GLU A 3 2.99 9.81 4.85
N ILE A 4 2.74 10.46 3.72
CA ILE A 4 3.24 9.99 2.42
C ILE A 4 4.76 9.99 2.40
N ILE A 5 5.38 11.06 2.91
CA ILE A 5 6.85 11.17 2.95
C ILE A 5 7.42 10.09 3.87
N TYR A 6 6.82 9.91 5.04
CA TYR A 6 7.26 8.92 6.03
C TYR A 6 7.22 7.50 5.46
N TYR A 7 6.08 7.10 4.91
CA TYR A 7 5.94 5.73 4.39
C TYR A 7 6.70 5.53 3.10
N SER A 8 6.90 6.57 2.29
CA SER A 8 7.74 6.46 1.09
C SER A 8 9.18 6.14 1.46
N ALA A 9 9.71 6.80 2.49
CA ALA A 9 11.07 6.53 2.95
C ALA A 9 11.19 5.12 3.51
N LEU A 10 10.20 4.68 4.29
CA LEU A 10 10.19 3.32 4.84
C LEU A 10 10.06 2.28 3.72
N PHE A 11 9.24 2.57 2.71
CA PHE A 11 9.07 1.67 1.58
C PHE A 11 10.38 1.46 0.84
N ASP A 12 11.11 2.53 0.56
CA ASP A 12 12.41 2.44 -0.13
C ASP A 12 13.39 1.58 0.64
N TYR A 13 13.33 1.66 1.97
CA TYR A 13 14.26 0.93 2.83
C TYR A 13 13.86 -0.52 3.03
N TYR A 14 12.54 -0.78 3.18
CA TYR A 14 12.04 -2.11 3.57
C TYR A 14 11.21 -2.80 2.48
N GLN A 15 11.27 -2.33 1.23
CA GLN A 15 10.45 -2.91 0.18
C GLN A 15 10.65 -4.41 -0.01
N ASN A 16 11.82 -4.92 0.32
CA ASN A 16 12.10 -6.35 0.20
C ASN A 16 11.37 -7.21 1.22
N LEU A 17 10.76 -6.60 2.23
CA LEU A 17 9.95 -7.30 3.22
C LEU A 17 8.51 -7.50 2.75
N LEU A 18 8.14 -6.87 1.64
CA LEU A 18 6.78 -6.93 1.10
C LEU A 18 6.70 -7.91 -0.06
N THR A 19 5.55 -8.57 -0.20
CA THR A 19 5.28 -9.39 -1.37
C THR A 19 5.05 -8.46 -2.57
N ASP A 20 5.08 -9.03 -3.79
CA ASP A 20 4.82 -8.24 -5.00
C ASP A 20 3.45 -7.58 -4.96
N VAL A 21 2.44 -8.30 -4.48
CA VAL A 21 1.08 -7.77 -4.36
C VAL A 21 1.02 -6.63 -3.36
N GLN A 22 1.65 -6.79 -2.20
CA GLN A 22 1.69 -5.76 -1.18
C GLN A 22 2.38 -4.50 -1.69
N ARG A 23 3.49 -4.65 -2.42
CA ARG A 23 4.19 -3.51 -3.01
C ARG A 23 3.31 -2.76 -3.99
N LYS A 24 2.57 -3.48 -4.84
CA LYS A 24 1.68 -2.85 -5.82
C LYS A 24 0.55 -2.08 -5.16
N TYR A 25 -0.05 -2.65 -4.12
CA TYR A 25 -1.12 -1.96 -3.38
C TYR A 25 -0.59 -0.69 -2.73
N PHE A 26 0.59 -0.77 -2.12
CA PHE A 26 1.22 0.38 -1.48
C PHE A 26 1.51 1.48 -2.51
N GLU A 27 2.13 1.12 -3.64
CA GLU A 27 2.45 2.07 -4.69
C GLU A 27 1.19 2.73 -5.26
N ASP A 28 0.15 1.95 -5.51
CA ASP A 28 -1.09 2.49 -6.05
C ASP A 28 -1.73 3.50 -5.10
N TYR A 29 -1.70 3.22 -3.82
CA TYR A 29 -2.35 4.09 -2.85
C TYR A 29 -1.51 5.35 -2.54
N TYR A 30 -0.21 5.18 -2.30
CA TYR A 30 0.63 6.28 -1.84
C TYR A 30 1.33 7.03 -2.97
N PHE A 31 1.70 6.36 -4.05
CA PHE A 31 2.42 7.00 -5.14
C PHE A 31 1.53 7.37 -6.31
N ASN A 32 0.55 6.54 -6.63
CA ASN A 32 -0.34 6.78 -7.76
C ASN A 32 -1.65 7.46 -7.37
N ASN A 33 -1.83 7.71 -6.07
CA ASN A 33 -2.98 8.45 -5.55
C ASN A 33 -4.34 7.82 -5.89
N LEU A 34 -4.39 6.49 -5.95
CA LEU A 34 -5.63 5.77 -6.22
C LEU A 34 -6.43 5.59 -4.93
N SER A 35 -7.76 5.61 -5.04
CA SER A 35 -8.62 5.33 -3.90
C SER A 35 -8.64 3.83 -3.61
N LEU A 36 -9.08 3.47 -2.40
CA LEU A 36 -9.22 2.05 -2.04
C LEU A 36 -10.14 1.33 -3.01
N GLN A 37 -11.22 1.98 -3.44
CA GLN A 37 -12.18 1.38 -4.37
C GLN A 37 -11.56 1.19 -5.76
N GLU A 38 -10.77 2.15 -6.22
CA GLU A 38 -10.10 2.03 -7.51
C GLU A 38 -9.11 0.87 -7.53
N ILE A 39 -8.35 0.70 -6.44
CA ILE A 39 -7.42 -0.41 -6.31
C ILE A 39 -8.18 -1.73 -6.26
N ALA A 40 -9.24 -1.80 -5.47
CA ALA A 40 -10.05 -3.01 -5.34
C ALA A 40 -10.61 -3.44 -6.69
N ASP A 41 -11.13 -2.47 -7.46
CA ASP A 41 -11.70 -2.74 -8.77
C ASP A 41 -10.62 -3.24 -9.75
N SER A 42 -9.42 -2.68 -9.67
CA SER A 42 -8.31 -3.08 -10.54
C SER A 42 -7.86 -4.51 -10.32
N TYR A 43 -7.94 -4.99 -9.08
CA TYR A 43 -7.48 -6.34 -8.74
C TYR A 43 -8.63 -7.32 -8.51
N ASP A 44 -9.87 -6.89 -8.75
CA ASP A 44 -11.06 -7.72 -8.58
C ASP A 44 -11.15 -8.31 -7.17
N VAL A 45 -10.93 -7.47 -6.18
CA VAL A 45 -11.04 -7.84 -4.77
C VAL A 45 -11.93 -6.82 -4.06
N SER A 46 -12.28 -7.10 -2.81
CA SER A 46 -13.12 -6.18 -2.03
C SER A 46 -12.30 -5.00 -1.52
N ARG A 47 -12.98 -3.86 -1.30
CA ARG A 47 -12.36 -2.68 -0.70
C ARG A 47 -11.78 -3.01 0.67
N ASN A 48 -12.48 -3.83 1.46
CA ASN A 48 -12.02 -4.21 2.78
C ASN A 48 -10.72 -5.03 2.72
N ALA A 49 -10.54 -5.85 1.68
CA ALA A 49 -9.31 -6.61 1.49
C ALA A 49 -8.13 -5.67 1.26
N ILE A 50 -8.31 -4.62 0.45
CA ILE A 50 -7.26 -3.63 0.20
C ILE A 50 -6.93 -2.88 1.50
N SER A 51 -7.95 -2.43 2.23
CA SER A 51 -7.77 -1.70 3.48
C SER A 51 -6.99 -2.53 4.50
N LYS A 52 -7.35 -3.80 4.64
CA LYS A 52 -6.67 -4.72 5.55
C LYS A 52 -5.21 -4.92 5.15
N THR A 53 -4.97 -5.13 3.85
CA THR A 53 -3.62 -5.34 3.35
C THR A 53 -2.74 -4.12 3.57
N LEU A 54 -3.25 -2.92 3.32
CA LEU A 54 -2.50 -1.69 3.56
C LEU A 54 -2.17 -1.51 5.04
N LYS A 55 -3.09 -1.88 5.92
CA LYS A 55 -2.82 -1.83 7.36
C LYS A 55 -1.70 -2.79 7.74
N GLU A 56 -1.72 -4.00 7.19
CA GLU A 56 -0.65 -4.98 7.42
C GLU A 56 0.69 -4.48 6.92
N ILE A 57 0.70 -3.80 5.78
CA ILE A 57 1.93 -3.21 5.23
C ILE A 57 2.48 -2.15 6.18
N LYS A 58 1.63 -1.27 6.67
CA LYS A 58 2.06 -0.23 7.62
C LYS A 58 2.66 -0.85 8.87
N GLU A 59 2.07 -1.92 9.38
CA GLU A 59 2.59 -2.62 10.54
C GLU A 59 3.97 -3.23 10.28
N LYS A 60 4.19 -3.74 9.08
CA LYS A 60 5.51 -4.29 8.71
C LYS A 60 6.57 -3.20 8.58
N LEU A 61 6.18 -2.02 8.09
CA LEU A 61 7.12 -0.92 7.87
C LEU A 61 7.44 -0.16 9.16
N ASP A 62 6.56 -0.19 10.13
CA ASP A 62 6.81 0.43 11.42
C ASP A 62 7.69 -0.46 12.29
#